data_a21bee14041465471d275354963e27a2
#
_entry.id   a21bee14041465471d275354963e27a2
#
_cell.length_a   1.000
_cell.length_b   1.000
_cell.length_c   1.000
_cell.angle_alpha   90.00
_cell.angle_beta   90.00
_cell.angle_gamma   90.00
#
_symmetry.space_group_name_H-M   'P 1'
#
loop_
_entity.id
_entity.type
_entity.pdbx_description
1 polymer ?
#
loop_
_entity_poly.entity_id
_entity_poly.type
_entity_poly.pdbx_seq_one_letter_code
_entity_poly.pdbx_strand_id
1 'polypeptide(L)'
;MIRKALKKDYPEILKLNHNDVEMLSPLDGNLLSKMDELSEIFQVIEKDGKVVAFILAFKDGCDYWSDNYGWFLDNYANFIYIDRIVIDENYRMQGLAQKLYDNLFDYALKNNYEIVCAEIDIEPEYNCPSIRFHKKMGFREVGTRISKQTLTVSLQIKDITSP
;
A
#
# COMPACT_ATOMS: atom_id res chain seq x y z
N MET A 1 13.18 12.52 0.91
CA MET A 1 13.85 11.63 -0.06
C MET A 1 13.25 10.23 0.04
N ILE A 2 12.86 9.68 -1.11
CA ILE A 2 12.34 8.30 -1.18
C ILE A 2 13.54 7.36 -1.40
N ARG A 3 13.62 6.32 -0.59
CA ARG A 3 14.64 5.27 -0.73
C ARG A 3 14.09 3.91 -0.31
N LYS A 4 14.80 2.85 -0.67
CA LYS A 4 14.47 1.50 -0.21
C LYS A 4 14.53 1.42 1.31
N ALA A 5 13.57 0.73 1.92
CA ALA A 5 13.60 0.44 3.34
C ALA A 5 14.76 -0.51 3.68
N LEU A 6 15.39 -0.29 4.82
CA LEU A 6 16.46 -1.11 5.33
C LEU A 6 16.07 -1.68 6.69
N LYS A 7 16.73 -2.73 7.13
CA LYS A 7 16.43 -3.34 8.45
C LYS A 7 16.56 -2.35 9.60
N LYS A 8 17.46 -1.39 9.50
CA LYS A 8 17.63 -0.32 10.51
C LYS A 8 16.37 0.57 10.64
N ASP A 9 15.53 0.61 9.62
CA ASP A 9 14.30 1.43 9.60
C ASP A 9 13.13 0.72 10.29
N TYR A 10 13.22 -0.57 10.53
CA TYR A 10 12.12 -1.36 11.08
C TYR A 10 11.52 -0.79 12.37
N PRO A 11 12.30 -0.33 13.36
CA PRO A 11 11.69 0.25 14.56
C PRO A 11 10.79 1.45 14.28
N GLU A 12 11.22 2.35 13.38
CA GLU A 12 10.40 3.51 13.00
C GLU A 12 9.18 3.11 12.18
N ILE A 13 9.33 2.15 11.26
CA ILE A 13 8.23 1.61 10.45
C ILE A 13 7.17 0.97 11.34
N LEU A 14 7.59 0.15 12.30
CA LEU A 14 6.67 -0.50 13.24
C LEU A 14 5.92 0.53 14.10
N LYS A 15 6.60 1.59 14.50
CA LYS A 15 5.98 2.69 15.25
C LYS A 15 4.93 3.42 14.42
N LEU A 16 5.23 3.72 13.16
CA LEU A 16 4.27 4.33 12.23
C LEU A 16 3.05 3.43 12.03
N ASN A 17 3.26 2.14 11.82
CA ASN A 17 2.18 1.19 11.66
C ASN A 17 1.32 1.07 12.91
N HIS A 18 1.94 1.06 14.08
CA HIS A 18 1.23 0.98 15.36
C HIS A 18 0.32 2.19 15.58
N ASN A 19 0.76 3.39 15.19
CA ASN A 19 -0.04 4.60 15.31
C ASN A 19 -1.29 4.58 14.42
N ASP A 20 -1.27 3.80 13.33
CA ASP A 20 -2.38 3.62 12.39
C ASP A 20 -3.07 2.25 12.53
N VAL A 21 -2.90 1.57 13.65
CA VAL A 21 -3.39 0.19 13.84
C VAL A 21 -4.91 0.03 13.70
N GLU A 22 -5.69 1.09 13.90
CA GLU A 22 -7.14 1.07 13.69
C GLU A 22 -7.50 0.83 12.21
N MET A 23 -6.64 1.28 11.29
CA MET A 23 -6.83 1.17 9.85
C MET A 23 -6.00 0.04 9.23
N LEU A 24 -5.03 -0.48 9.95
CA LEU A 24 -4.06 -1.46 9.46
C LEU A 24 -3.95 -2.64 10.43
N SER A 25 -3.58 -3.80 9.89
CA SER A 25 -3.26 -4.95 10.72
C SER A 25 -1.97 -4.70 11.51
N PRO A 26 -1.87 -5.24 12.73
CA PRO A 26 -0.65 -5.13 13.54
C PRO A 26 0.56 -5.78 12.85
N LEU A 27 1.74 -5.22 13.09
CA LEU A 27 3.02 -5.77 12.65
C LEU A 27 3.97 -5.92 13.82
N ASP A 28 4.73 -7.02 13.83
CA ASP A 28 5.93 -7.15 14.64
C ASP A 28 7.16 -7.29 13.73
N GLY A 29 8.36 -7.34 14.32
CA GLY A 29 9.59 -7.41 13.54
C GLY A 29 9.72 -8.66 12.69
N ASN A 30 9.24 -9.81 13.18
CA ASN A 30 9.31 -11.06 12.44
C ASN A 30 8.37 -11.05 11.24
N LEU A 31 7.15 -10.57 11.41
CA LEU A 31 6.17 -10.44 10.32
C LEU A 31 6.65 -9.42 9.29
N LEU A 32 7.17 -8.28 9.74
CA LEU A 32 7.71 -7.25 8.83
C LEU A 32 8.87 -7.79 8.00
N SER A 33 9.79 -8.54 8.62
CA SER A 33 10.90 -9.16 7.91
C SER A 33 10.42 -10.13 6.83
N LYS A 34 9.40 -10.93 7.14
CA LYS A 34 8.79 -11.86 6.17
C LYS A 34 8.12 -11.12 5.02
N MET A 35 7.41 -10.06 5.31
CA MET A 35 6.77 -9.23 4.28
C MET A 35 7.81 -8.52 3.41
N ASP A 36 8.90 -8.02 3.99
CA ASP A 36 10.02 -7.41 3.27
C ASP A 36 10.60 -8.39 2.24
N GLU A 37 10.84 -9.65 2.65
CA GLU A 37 11.37 -10.68 1.74
C GLU A 37 10.45 -10.95 0.55
N LEU A 38 9.13 -10.87 0.75
CA LEU A 38 8.15 -11.09 -0.32
C LEU A 38 7.90 -9.85 -1.17
N SER A 39 8.24 -8.67 -0.68
CA SER A 39 7.83 -7.40 -1.31
C SER A 39 8.49 -7.16 -2.66
N GLU A 40 7.74 -6.54 -3.56
CA GLU A 40 8.27 -5.94 -4.79
C GLU A 40 8.73 -4.51 -4.54
N ILE A 41 7.97 -3.77 -3.74
CA ILE A 41 8.27 -2.40 -3.33
C ILE A 41 8.20 -2.31 -1.82
N PHE A 42 9.28 -1.88 -1.21
CA PHE A 42 9.29 -1.49 0.20
C PHE A 42 10.17 -0.26 0.34
N GLN A 43 9.53 0.90 0.43
CA GLN A 43 10.21 2.18 0.40
C GLN A 43 9.79 3.06 1.57
N VAL A 44 10.70 3.93 1.97
CA VAL A 44 10.47 4.94 3.01
C VAL A 44 10.72 6.34 2.46
N ILE A 45 10.09 7.32 3.08
CA ILE A 45 10.48 8.72 2.96
C ILE A 45 11.22 9.11 4.23
N GLU A 46 12.42 9.62 4.07
CA GLU A 46 13.23 10.14 5.16
C GLU A 46 13.29 11.65 5.09
N LYS A 47 13.04 12.31 6.21
CA LYS A 47 13.23 13.74 6.40
C LYS A 47 14.01 13.98 7.69
N ASP A 48 15.08 14.76 7.59
CA ASP A 48 15.93 15.14 8.74
C ASP A 48 16.41 13.91 9.55
N GLY A 49 16.76 12.84 8.82
CA GLY A 49 17.27 11.61 9.43
C GLY A 49 16.20 10.72 10.07
N LYS A 50 14.92 11.02 9.88
CA LYS A 50 13.78 10.28 10.44
C LYS A 50 12.92 9.70 9.32
N VAL A 51 12.47 8.46 9.49
CA VAL A 51 11.47 7.87 8.59
C VAL A 51 10.10 8.45 8.93
N VAL A 52 9.48 9.12 7.97
CA VAL A 52 8.18 9.81 8.14
C VAL A 52 7.05 9.18 7.33
N ALA A 53 7.36 8.23 6.46
CA ALA A 53 6.36 7.52 5.67
C ALA A 53 6.94 6.22 5.11
N PHE A 54 6.09 5.26 4.81
CA PHE A 54 6.49 4.07 4.07
C PHE A 54 5.37 3.52 3.21
N ILE A 55 5.75 2.75 2.19
CA ILE A 55 4.84 1.99 1.34
C ILE A 55 5.37 0.57 1.19
N LEU A 56 4.46 -0.40 1.24
CA LEU A 56 4.77 -1.82 1.09
C LEU A 56 3.82 -2.43 0.07
N ALA A 57 4.37 -3.03 -0.98
CA ALA A 57 3.60 -3.58 -2.08
C ALA A 57 4.19 -4.89 -2.60
N PHE A 58 3.32 -5.75 -3.12
CA PHE A 58 3.66 -7.07 -3.62
C PHE A 58 3.28 -7.20 -5.09
N LYS A 59 4.06 -7.96 -5.86
CA LYS A 59 3.68 -8.31 -7.22
C LYS A 59 2.74 -9.52 -7.22
N ASP A 60 2.05 -9.74 -8.34
CA ASP A 60 1.29 -10.97 -8.53
C ASP A 60 2.21 -12.21 -8.50
N GLY A 61 1.66 -13.31 -8.02
CA GLY A 61 2.36 -14.60 -8.01
C GLY A 61 3.36 -14.81 -6.88
N CYS A 62 3.45 -13.90 -5.88
CA CYS A 62 4.23 -14.17 -4.68
C CYS A 62 3.39 -14.88 -3.61
N ASP A 63 4.05 -15.37 -2.56
CA ASP A 63 3.39 -16.16 -1.50
C ASP A 63 2.76 -15.30 -0.40
N TYR A 64 2.28 -14.10 -0.74
CA TYR A 64 1.57 -13.26 0.22
C TYR A 64 0.18 -13.83 0.50
N TRP A 65 -0.25 -13.80 1.75
CA TRP A 65 -1.37 -14.58 2.28
C TRP A 65 -2.67 -13.80 2.51
N SER A 66 -2.74 -12.52 2.20
CA SER A 66 -3.94 -11.72 2.40
C SER A 66 -5.08 -12.17 1.48
N ASP A 67 -6.31 -12.26 2.02
CA ASP A 67 -7.50 -12.61 1.26
C ASP A 67 -7.80 -11.59 0.16
N ASN A 68 -7.54 -10.32 0.42
CA ASN A 68 -7.72 -9.26 -0.57
C ASN A 68 -6.73 -9.41 -1.72
N TYR A 69 -5.47 -9.71 -1.42
CA TYR A 69 -4.47 -10.04 -2.43
C TYR A 69 -4.91 -11.26 -3.26
N GLY A 70 -5.42 -12.29 -2.61
CA GLY A 70 -5.95 -13.49 -3.27
C GLY A 70 -7.08 -13.17 -4.24
N TRP A 71 -7.96 -12.24 -3.89
CA TRP A 71 -9.03 -11.81 -4.79
C TRP A 71 -8.45 -11.21 -6.09
N PHE A 72 -7.43 -10.38 -5.97
CA PHE A 72 -6.78 -9.81 -7.16
C PHE A 72 -6.07 -10.88 -7.99
N LEU A 73 -5.43 -11.88 -7.35
CA LEU A 73 -4.83 -13.00 -8.07
C LEU A 73 -5.85 -13.79 -8.89
N ASP A 74 -7.08 -13.95 -8.37
CA ASP A 74 -8.14 -14.70 -9.05
C ASP A 74 -8.75 -13.92 -10.22
N ASN A 75 -8.62 -12.60 -10.26
CA ASN A 75 -9.32 -11.75 -11.22
C ASN A 75 -8.40 -10.99 -12.18
N TYR A 76 -7.12 -10.82 -11.84
CA TYR A 76 -6.18 -10.01 -12.62
C TYR A 76 -4.82 -10.67 -12.69
N ALA A 77 -4.02 -10.24 -13.64
CA ALA A 77 -2.63 -10.66 -13.82
C ALA A 77 -1.74 -9.42 -14.01
N ASN A 78 -0.45 -9.60 -13.84
CA ASN A 78 0.58 -8.60 -14.10
C ASN A 78 0.32 -7.29 -13.34
N PHE A 79 0.18 -7.40 -12.01
CA PHE A 79 -0.15 -6.26 -11.16
C PHE A 79 0.83 -6.07 -10.01
N ILE A 80 0.81 -4.87 -9.44
CA ILE A 80 1.40 -4.56 -8.13
C ILE A 80 0.24 -4.25 -7.17
N TYR A 81 0.22 -4.95 -6.04
CA TYR A 81 -0.76 -4.79 -4.99
C TYR A 81 -0.16 -4.00 -3.83
N ILE A 82 -0.78 -2.85 -3.51
CA ILE A 82 -0.37 -2.04 -2.38
C ILE A 82 -1.02 -2.60 -1.12
N ASP A 83 -0.21 -3.17 -0.22
CA ASP A 83 -0.69 -3.70 1.04
C ASP A 83 -0.97 -2.59 2.04
N ARG A 84 -0.04 -1.66 2.17
CA ARG A 84 -0.21 -0.51 3.06
C ARG A 84 0.68 0.65 2.68
N ILE A 85 0.19 1.83 3.00
CA ILE A 85 0.93 3.08 2.96
C ILE A 85 0.63 3.84 4.25
N VAL A 86 1.66 4.35 4.90
CA VAL A 86 1.54 5.06 6.18
C VAL A 86 2.33 6.35 6.11
N ILE A 87 1.68 7.44 6.52
CA ILE A 87 2.31 8.76 6.65
C ILE A 87 2.23 9.17 8.12
N ASP A 88 3.36 9.59 8.70
CA ASP A 88 3.38 10.15 10.06
C ASP A 88 2.36 11.30 10.14
N GLU A 89 1.54 11.31 11.19
CA GLU A 89 0.47 12.30 11.36
C GLU A 89 0.97 13.75 11.31
N ASN A 90 2.20 13.98 11.75
CA ASN A 90 2.80 15.32 11.75
C ASN A 90 3.29 15.76 10.37
N TYR A 91 3.28 14.86 9.40
CA TYR A 91 3.75 15.11 8.03
C TYR A 91 2.64 14.93 6.99
N ARG A 92 1.39 14.78 7.43
CA ARG A 92 0.22 14.72 6.53
C ARG A 92 0.00 16.06 5.83
N MET A 93 -0.76 16.04 4.74
CA MET A 93 -1.08 17.22 3.93
C MET A 93 0.13 17.89 3.27
N GLN A 94 1.22 17.16 3.11
CA GLN A 94 2.43 17.64 2.45
C GLN A 94 2.72 16.93 1.11
N GLY A 95 1.75 16.16 0.62
CA GLY A 95 1.88 15.45 -0.66
C GLY A 95 2.78 14.22 -0.61
N LEU A 96 3.09 13.67 0.56
CA LEU A 96 4.00 12.51 0.68
C LEU A 96 3.38 11.23 0.12
N ALA A 97 2.10 11.00 0.35
CA ALA A 97 1.40 9.85 -0.22
C ALA A 97 1.41 9.89 -1.74
N GLN A 98 1.16 11.06 -2.33
CA GLN A 98 1.22 11.25 -3.77
C GLN A 98 2.62 10.95 -4.32
N LYS A 99 3.66 11.40 -3.63
CA LYS A 99 5.06 11.13 -4.04
C LYS A 99 5.35 9.64 -4.07
N LEU A 100 4.92 8.90 -3.05
CA LEU A 100 5.11 7.45 -2.99
C LEU A 100 4.34 6.74 -4.11
N TYR A 101 3.11 7.16 -4.38
CA TYR A 101 2.29 6.58 -5.44
C TYR A 101 2.85 6.90 -6.83
N ASP A 102 3.24 8.14 -7.08
CA ASP A 102 3.84 8.52 -8.37
C ASP A 102 5.10 7.72 -8.64
N ASN A 103 5.94 7.53 -7.62
CA ASN A 103 7.13 6.70 -7.72
C ASN A 103 6.80 5.23 -8.02
N LEU A 104 5.74 4.71 -7.39
CA LEU A 104 5.26 3.35 -7.65
C LEU A 104 4.73 3.20 -9.07
N PHE A 105 3.98 4.18 -9.58
CA PHE A 105 3.45 4.13 -10.95
C PHE A 105 4.59 4.18 -11.99
N ASP A 106 5.61 5.01 -11.76
CA ASP A 106 6.79 5.05 -12.61
C ASP A 106 7.51 3.70 -12.63
N TYR A 107 7.67 3.08 -11.46
CA TYR A 107 8.25 1.74 -11.35
C TYR A 107 7.40 0.72 -12.11
N ALA A 108 6.09 0.73 -11.92
CA ALA A 108 5.18 -0.18 -12.57
C ALA A 108 5.26 -0.06 -14.11
N LEU A 109 5.28 1.16 -14.60
CA LEU A 109 5.39 1.43 -16.03
C LEU A 109 6.72 0.91 -16.59
N LYS A 110 7.83 1.23 -15.94
CA LYS A 110 9.17 0.81 -16.37
C LYS A 110 9.36 -0.70 -16.36
N ASN A 111 8.66 -1.41 -15.50
CA ASN A 111 8.77 -2.85 -15.36
C ASN A 111 7.62 -3.61 -16.00
N ASN A 112 6.85 -2.93 -16.85
CA ASN A 112 5.77 -3.52 -17.67
C ASN A 112 4.63 -4.13 -16.86
N TYR A 113 4.36 -3.64 -15.66
CA TYR A 113 3.14 -3.98 -14.94
C TYR A 113 1.95 -3.24 -15.56
N GLU A 114 0.83 -3.92 -15.64
CA GLU A 114 -0.37 -3.36 -16.30
C GLU A 114 -1.32 -2.67 -15.33
N ILE A 115 -1.29 -3.08 -14.07
CA ILE A 115 -2.26 -2.64 -13.06
C ILE A 115 -1.55 -2.42 -11.73
N VAL A 116 -1.98 -1.38 -11.01
CA VAL A 116 -1.73 -1.22 -9.58
C VAL A 116 -3.08 -1.34 -8.88
N CYS A 117 -3.15 -2.12 -7.82
CA CYS A 117 -4.39 -2.37 -7.10
C CYS A 117 -4.22 -2.20 -5.59
N ALA A 118 -5.35 -1.95 -4.93
CA ALA A 118 -5.42 -1.76 -3.48
C ALA A 118 -6.86 -1.96 -3.01
N GLU A 119 -7.05 -2.19 -1.70
CA GLU A 119 -8.36 -2.13 -1.07
C GLU A 119 -8.46 -0.94 -0.12
N ILE A 120 -9.68 -0.45 0.04
CA ILE A 120 -10.00 0.66 0.94
C ILE A 120 -11.22 0.27 1.79
N ASP A 121 -11.15 0.49 3.10
CA ASP A 121 -12.24 0.18 4.01
C ASP A 121 -13.44 1.09 3.74
N ILE A 122 -14.64 0.51 3.59
CA ILE A 122 -15.89 1.24 3.38
C ILE A 122 -16.96 0.92 4.42
N GLU A 123 -16.84 -0.20 5.15
CA GLU A 123 -17.71 -0.56 6.27
C GLU A 123 -16.90 -1.27 7.36
N PRO A 124 -17.19 -1.08 8.65
CA PRO A 124 -18.24 -0.23 9.23
C PRO A 124 -17.96 1.27 9.11
N GLU A 125 -16.72 1.68 8.84
CA GLU A 125 -16.34 3.07 8.65
C GLU A 125 -15.88 3.32 7.21
N TYR A 126 -16.52 4.30 6.58
CA TYR A 126 -16.15 4.71 5.22
C TYR A 126 -14.92 5.61 5.27
N ASN A 127 -13.79 5.11 4.74
CA ASN A 127 -12.54 5.87 4.70
C ASN A 127 -12.58 6.91 3.57
N CYS A 128 -13.33 7.98 3.82
CA CYS A 128 -13.58 9.03 2.84
C CYS A 128 -12.29 9.70 2.32
N PRO A 129 -11.30 10.06 3.17
CA PRO A 129 -10.04 10.62 2.67
C PRO A 129 -9.31 9.68 1.70
N SER A 130 -9.26 8.40 2.02
CA SER A 130 -8.59 7.40 1.17
C SER A 130 -9.34 7.21 -0.16
N ILE A 131 -10.66 7.13 -0.14
CA ILE A 131 -11.47 7.01 -1.36
C ILE A 131 -11.23 8.21 -2.29
N ARG A 132 -11.25 9.42 -1.75
CA ARG A 132 -11.01 10.64 -2.54
C ARG A 132 -9.59 10.69 -3.10
N PHE A 133 -8.60 10.31 -2.28
CA PHE A 133 -7.20 10.28 -2.70
C PHE A 133 -7.01 9.29 -3.85
N HIS A 134 -7.52 8.07 -3.71
CA HIS A 134 -7.38 7.05 -4.76
C HIS A 134 -8.08 7.45 -6.04
N LYS A 135 -9.27 8.06 -5.95
CA LYS A 135 -9.96 8.60 -7.13
C LYS A 135 -9.12 9.66 -7.83
N LYS A 136 -8.54 10.59 -7.06
CA LYS A 136 -7.63 11.61 -7.60
C LYS A 136 -6.42 11.00 -8.29
N MET A 137 -5.88 9.89 -7.73
CA MET A 137 -4.73 9.19 -8.30
C MET A 137 -5.09 8.29 -9.50
N GLY A 138 -6.35 8.25 -9.90
CA GLY A 138 -6.79 7.52 -11.09
C GLY A 138 -7.28 6.10 -10.84
N PHE A 139 -7.55 5.73 -9.59
CA PHE A 139 -8.13 4.43 -9.25
C PHE A 139 -9.64 4.41 -9.50
N ARG A 140 -10.16 3.21 -9.77
CA ARG A 140 -11.61 2.94 -9.87
C ARG A 140 -11.95 1.68 -9.11
N GLU A 141 -13.16 1.64 -8.57
CA GLU A 141 -13.68 0.45 -7.89
C GLU A 141 -14.03 -0.63 -8.93
N VAL A 142 -13.59 -1.85 -8.68
CA VAL A 142 -13.89 -3.03 -9.51
C VAL A 142 -14.68 -4.10 -8.74
N GLY A 143 -14.93 -3.90 -7.48
CA GLY A 143 -15.72 -4.80 -6.66
C GLY A 143 -15.66 -4.42 -5.19
N THR A 144 -16.43 -5.15 -4.40
CA THR A 144 -16.40 -5.06 -2.93
C THR A 144 -16.38 -6.47 -2.38
N ARG A 145 -15.83 -6.62 -1.18
CA ARG A 145 -15.87 -7.90 -0.47
C ARG A 145 -15.80 -7.69 1.04
N ILE A 146 -16.23 -8.71 1.77
CA ILE A 146 -16.10 -8.73 3.23
C ILE A 146 -14.74 -9.36 3.55
N SER A 147 -13.89 -8.60 4.24
CA SER A 147 -12.58 -9.02 4.71
C SER A 147 -12.63 -9.26 6.22
N LYS A 148 -12.02 -10.34 6.70
CA LYS A 148 -11.93 -10.68 8.13
C LYS A 148 -13.28 -10.67 8.85
N GLN A 149 -14.37 -11.02 8.15
CA GLN A 149 -15.73 -11.14 8.68
C GLN A 149 -16.39 -9.83 9.16
N THR A 150 -15.64 -8.75 9.29
CA THR A 150 -16.12 -7.51 9.92
C THR A 150 -15.91 -6.25 9.09
N LEU A 151 -15.05 -6.32 8.06
CA LEU A 151 -14.73 -5.18 7.22
C LEU A 151 -15.25 -5.41 5.81
N THR A 152 -15.98 -4.45 5.27
CA THR A 152 -16.24 -4.39 3.83
C THR A 152 -15.22 -3.47 3.18
N VAL A 153 -14.57 -3.95 2.14
CA VAL A 153 -13.56 -3.19 1.41
C VAL A 153 -13.99 -2.93 -0.03
N SER A 154 -13.62 -1.76 -0.53
CA SER A 154 -13.67 -1.43 -1.95
C SER A 154 -12.39 -1.91 -2.60
N LEU A 155 -12.52 -2.74 -3.62
CA LEU A 155 -11.38 -3.26 -4.39
C LEU A 155 -11.17 -2.33 -5.58
N GLN A 156 -9.98 -1.77 -5.68
CA GLN A 156 -9.68 -0.70 -6.61
C GLN A 156 -8.47 -1.01 -7.48
N ILE A 157 -8.53 -0.59 -8.74
CA ILE A 157 -7.41 -0.70 -9.66
C ILE A 157 -7.12 0.63 -10.35
N LYS A 158 -5.86 0.80 -10.72
CA LYS A 158 -5.40 1.83 -11.65
C LYS A 158 -4.73 1.14 -12.83
N ASP A 159 -5.18 1.45 -14.03
CA ASP A 159 -4.52 0.98 -15.24
C ASP A 159 -3.22 1.77 -15.45
N ILE A 160 -2.12 1.04 -15.64
CA ILE A 160 -0.81 1.62 -15.91
C ILE A 160 -0.61 1.57 -17.42
N THR A 161 -0.73 2.73 -18.03
CA THR A 161 -0.60 2.85 -19.48
C THR A 161 0.55 3.77 -19.83
N SER A 162 1.22 3.46 -20.94
CA SER A 162 2.17 4.38 -21.54
C SER A 162 1.40 5.60 -22.05
N PRO A 163 1.88 6.83 -21.76
CA PRO A 163 1.23 8.03 -22.28
C PRO A 163 1.25 8.10 -23.80
#